data_925c14bba526fdd4c57a913897f50c44
#
_entry.id   925c14bba526fdd4c57a913897f50c44
#
_cell.length_a   1.000
_cell.length_b   1.000
_cell.length_c   1.000
_cell.angle_alpha   90.00
_cell.angle_beta   90.00
_cell.angle_gamma   90.00
#
_symmetry.space_group_name_H-M   'P 1'
#
loop_
_entity.id
_entity.type
_entity.pdbx_description
1 polymer ?
#
loop_
_entity_poly.entity_id
_entity_poly.type
_entity_poly.pdbx_seq_one_letter_code
_entity_poly.pdbx_strand_id
1 'polypeptide(L)'
;MSALVEVDDLRRTFDVSKPWLERVLGREGKLVVKAVDGVSFNIPKGTTFALVGESGSGKSTVARMVAGLLPPSGGTISIDGVKLDRTHGYPKELRRRLQMIFQDPYASLDPRWRVGDIIAEPMRAFDIASTRSAEQKRVAELLKLVGLHPDAARKFPHEFSGGQRQRIAIARALASDAEFIICDEPTSALDVSVQAQILNLMKELQQKFGLTYLFISHNLAVVRHMATSIGVMHLGRLVEQGPAEEMFNAPRHPYTRLLLESVPDLAMSGRPRRAMQGEIPSPIHPPSGCAFHPRCPFVDARCRVEDPPAVDGVACHAVAEGRISAKTPLPA
;
A
#
# COMPACT_ATOMS: atom_id res chain seq x y z
N MET A 1 9.19 19.44 6.98
CA MET A 1 8.27 19.42 5.82
C MET A 1 6.88 19.11 6.34
N SER A 2 5.84 19.81 5.88
CA SER A 2 4.45 19.51 6.27
C SER A 2 4.02 18.17 5.68
N ALA A 3 3.30 17.37 6.47
CA ALA A 3 2.71 16.13 5.99
C ALA A 3 1.58 16.45 4.99
N LEU A 4 1.56 15.77 3.84
CA LEU A 4 0.43 15.83 2.91
C LEU A 4 -0.69 14.89 3.37
N VAL A 5 -0.33 13.71 3.89
CA VAL A 5 -1.26 12.71 4.39
C VAL A 5 -0.96 12.42 5.84
N GLU A 6 -1.98 12.47 6.67
CA GLU A 6 -1.91 12.13 8.09
C GLU A 6 -2.96 11.06 8.38
N VAL A 7 -2.52 9.96 8.95
CA VAL A 7 -3.37 8.83 9.35
C VAL A 7 -3.14 8.62 10.83
N ASP A 8 -4.22 8.65 11.63
CA ASP A 8 -4.15 8.52 13.07
C ASP A 8 -5.15 7.50 13.60
N ASP A 9 -4.64 6.52 14.36
CA ASP A 9 -5.36 5.42 15.00
C ASP A 9 -6.38 4.74 14.07
N LEU A 10 -6.00 4.54 12.79
CA LEU A 10 -6.88 4.03 11.76
C LEU A 10 -7.32 2.61 12.08
N ARG A 11 -8.64 2.36 12.04
CA ARG A 11 -9.24 1.06 12.36
C ARG A 11 -10.27 0.65 11.31
N ARG A 12 -10.29 -0.64 10.99
CA ARG A 12 -11.33 -1.24 10.16
C ARG A 12 -11.64 -2.66 10.62
N THR A 13 -12.90 -2.89 10.91
CA THR A 13 -13.45 -4.21 11.24
C THR A 13 -14.42 -4.67 10.17
N PHE A 14 -14.43 -5.96 9.89
CA PHE A 14 -15.41 -6.60 9.00
C PHE A 14 -16.18 -7.67 9.79
N ASP A 15 -17.49 -7.66 9.66
CA ASP A 15 -18.35 -8.74 10.16
C ASP A 15 -18.33 -9.86 9.12
N VAL A 16 -17.75 -10.99 9.49
CA VAL A 16 -17.65 -12.20 8.66
C VAL A 16 -18.52 -13.33 9.20
N SER A 17 -19.47 -12.98 10.08
CA SER A 17 -20.41 -13.93 10.68
C SER A 17 -21.32 -14.55 9.62
N LYS A 18 -21.76 -15.78 9.86
CA LYS A 18 -22.85 -16.38 9.09
C LYS A 18 -24.12 -15.54 9.18
N PRO A 19 -25.08 -15.69 8.23
CA PRO A 19 -26.38 -15.05 8.31
C PRO A 19 -27.03 -15.26 9.69
N TRP A 20 -27.78 -14.26 10.17
CA TRP A 20 -28.30 -14.26 11.55
C TRP A 20 -29.09 -15.51 11.91
N LEU A 21 -29.86 -16.08 10.97
CA LEU A 21 -30.65 -17.28 11.15
C LEU A 21 -29.78 -18.52 11.45
N GLU A 22 -28.74 -18.75 10.64
CA GLU A 22 -27.81 -19.86 10.83
C GLU A 22 -27.04 -19.72 12.16
N ARG A 23 -26.70 -18.48 12.53
CA ARG A 23 -25.98 -18.19 13.75
C ARG A 23 -26.85 -18.46 15.00
N VAL A 24 -28.12 -18.08 14.94
CA VAL A 24 -29.06 -18.34 16.05
C VAL A 24 -29.32 -19.85 16.24
N LEU A 25 -29.52 -20.57 15.12
CA LEU A 25 -29.70 -22.03 15.14
C LEU A 25 -28.41 -22.76 15.57
N GLY A 26 -27.24 -22.28 15.14
CA GLY A 26 -25.93 -22.86 15.49
C GLY A 26 -25.38 -22.41 16.84
N ARG A 27 -26.03 -21.48 17.55
CA ARG A 27 -25.52 -20.82 18.78
C ARG A 27 -24.11 -20.24 18.61
N GLU A 28 -23.76 -19.81 17.38
CA GLU A 28 -22.47 -19.25 17.07
C GLU A 28 -22.40 -17.76 17.45
N GLY A 29 -21.28 -17.32 18.00
CA GLY A 29 -21.00 -15.92 18.29
C GLY A 29 -20.80 -15.08 17.04
N LYS A 30 -20.72 -13.76 17.20
CA LYS A 30 -20.37 -12.83 16.13
C LYS A 30 -18.88 -12.98 15.81
N LEU A 31 -18.53 -13.18 14.52
CA LEU A 31 -17.16 -13.26 14.05
C LEU A 31 -16.76 -11.93 13.40
N VAL A 32 -15.73 -11.29 13.93
CA VAL A 32 -15.25 -9.98 13.47
C VAL A 32 -13.77 -10.06 13.14
N VAL A 33 -13.41 -9.67 11.93
CA VAL A 33 -12.02 -9.52 11.51
C VAL A 33 -11.58 -8.07 11.72
N LYS A 34 -10.54 -7.85 12.50
CA LYS A 34 -9.87 -6.57 12.64
C LYS A 34 -8.80 -6.44 11.54
N ALA A 35 -9.24 -6.04 10.35
CA ALA A 35 -8.34 -5.93 9.20
C ALA A 35 -7.31 -4.81 9.35
N VAL A 36 -7.66 -3.75 10.10
CA VAL A 36 -6.76 -2.67 10.50
C VAL A 36 -7.09 -2.31 11.95
N ASP A 37 -6.08 -2.24 12.82
CA ASP A 37 -6.23 -2.05 14.27
C ASP A 37 -5.17 -1.09 14.81
N GLY A 38 -5.43 0.23 14.72
CA GLY A 38 -4.60 1.27 15.31
C GLY A 38 -3.36 1.65 14.44
N VAL A 39 -3.55 1.82 13.13
CA VAL A 39 -2.47 2.20 12.23
C VAL A 39 -2.34 3.73 12.16
N SER A 40 -1.13 4.25 12.44
CA SER A 40 -0.82 5.68 12.38
C SER A 40 0.47 5.91 11.59
N PHE A 41 0.43 6.81 10.60
CA PHE A 41 1.60 7.24 9.82
C PHE A 41 1.36 8.57 9.12
N ASN A 42 2.46 9.21 8.69
CA ASN A 42 2.42 10.47 7.94
C ASN A 42 3.22 10.33 6.64
N ILE A 43 2.74 11.01 5.58
CA ILE A 43 3.44 11.06 4.29
C ILE A 43 3.75 12.52 3.95
N PRO A 44 5.03 12.95 4.00
CA PRO A 44 5.44 14.26 3.52
C PRO A 44 5.20 14.44 2.02
N LYS A 45 4.90 15.67 1.60
CA LYS A 45 4.71 15.99 0.18
C LYS A 45 5.94 15.64 -0.66
N GLY A 46 5.74 15.05 -1.83
CA GLY A 46 6.81 14.66 -2.77
C GLY A 46 7.59 13.41 -2.38
N THR A 47 7.16 12.68 -1.33
CA THR A 47 7.82 11.46 -0.86
C THR A 47 7.00 10.20 -1.16
N THR A 48 7.64 9.03 -0.98
CA THR A 48 6.98 7.73 -1.08
C THR A 48 6.98 7.04 0.27
N PHE A 49 5.79 6.82 0.84
CA PHE A 49 5.62 5.93 1.99
C PHE A 49 5.22 4.54 1.48
N ALA A 50 6.07 3.54 1.73
CA ALA A 50 5.78 2.17 1.37
C ALA A 50 5.17 1.38 2.53
N LEU A 51 4.05 0.71 2.30
CA LEU A 51 3.41 -0.17 3.26
C LEU A 51 3.65 -1.62 2.84
N VAL A 52 4.39 -2.37 3.68
CA VAL A 52 4.84 -3.73 3.39
C VAL A 52 4.35 -4.72 4.42
N GLY A 53 4.37 -6.01 4.08
CA GLY A 53 3.98 -7.12 4.97
C GLY A 53 3.40 -8.28 4.19
N GLU A 54 3.17 -9.41 4.85
CA GLU A 54 2.59 -10.61 4.23
C GLU A 54 1.19 -10.36 3.65
N SER A 55 0.74 -11.23 2.75
CA SER A 55 -0.65 -11.20 2.23
C SER A 55 -1.64 -11.29 3.39
N GLY A 56 -2.74 -10.53 3.32
CA GLY A 56 -3.74 -10.48 4.39
C GLY A 56 -3.38 -9.61 5.60
N SER A 57 -2.22 -8.93 5.63
CA SER A 57 -1.85 -8.05 6.76
C SER A 57 -2.65 -6.74 6.86
N GLY A 58 -3.54 -6.42 5.89
CA GLY A 58 -4.41 -5.25 5.92
C GLY A 58 -3.99 -4.08 5.03
N LYS A 59 -2.90 -4.17 4.27
CA LYS A 59 -2.33 -3.09 3.44
C LYS A 59 -3.32 -2.49 2.42
N SER A 60 -3.96 -3.33 1.60
CA SER A 60 -4.95 -2.85 0.62
C SER A 60 -6.20 -2.28 1.30
N THR A 61 -6.52 -2.72 2.53
CA THR A 61 -7.60 -2.12 3.32
C THR A 61 -7.23 -0.69 3.73
N VAL A 62 -5.99 -0.47 4.19
CA VAL A 62 -5.46 0.88 4.48
C VAL A 62 -5.50 1.74 3.22
N ALA A 63 -5.01 1.24 2.07
CA ALA A 63 -5.04 1.95 0.79
C ALA A 63 -6.44 2.41 0.42
N ARG A 64 -7.43 1.51 0.48
CA ARG A 64 -8.82 1.82 0.14
C ARG A 64 -9.47 2.81 1.12
N MET A 65 -9.10 2.76 2.41
CA MET A 65 -9.56 3.75 3.38
C MET A 65 -8.95 5.13 3.11
N VAL A 66 -7.65 5.20 2.84
CA VAL A 66 -6.96 6.46 2.49
C VAL A 66 -7.48 7.01 1.18
N ALA A 67 -7.84 6.17 0.21
CA ALA A 67 -8.50 6.57 -1.03
C ALA A 67 -9.94 7.08 -0.84
N GLY A 68 -10.54 6.92 0.36
CA GLY A 68 -11.95 7.22 0.60
C GLY A 68 -12.93 6.24 -0.03
N LEU A 69 -12.45 5.09 -0.53
CA LEU A 69 -13.26 4.03 -1.13
C LEU A 69 -13.90 3.11 -0.08
N LEU A 70 -13.36 3.12 1.13
CA LEU A 70 -13.82 2.32 2.25
C LEU A 70 -13.86 3.21 3.50
N PRO A 71 -15.00 3.38 4.17
CA PRO A 71 -15.06 4.20 5.38
C PRO A 71 -14.34 3.49 6.53
N PRO A 72 -13.52 4.19 7.34
CA PRO A 72 -12.90 3.63 8.53
C PRO A 72 -13.93 3.33 9.62
N SER A 73 -13.71 2.29 10.42
CA SER A 73 -14.51 2.00 11.64
C SER A 73 -14.06 2.89 12.81
N GLY A 74 -12.82 3.36 12.83
CA GLY A 74 -12.24 4.24 13.85
C GLY A 74 -11.04 4.99 13.30
N GLY A 75 -10.54 5.95 14.09
CA GLY A 75 -9.42 6.81 13.71
C GLY A 75 -9.77 7.91 12.72
N THR A 76 -8.76 8.62 12.24
CA THR A 76 -8.91 9.76 11.31
C THR A 76 -7.91 9.68 10.16
N ILE A 77 -8.31 10.21 9.00
CA ILE A 77 -7.46 10.41 7.84
C ILE A 77 -7.61 11.86 7.41
N SER A 78 -6.49 12.53 7.17
CA SER A 78 -6.44 13.90 6.68
C SER A 78 -5.49 13.97 5.49
N ILE A 79 -5.91 14.65 4.43
CA ILE A 79 -5.09 14.90 3.23
C ILE A 79 -5.10 16.40 3.00
N ASP A 80 -3.91 17.02 3.00
CA ASP A 80 -3.73 18.47 2.88
C ASP A 80 -4.63 19.26 3.86
N GLY A 81 -4.71 18.77 5.12
CA GLY A 81 -5.55 19.34 6.18
C GLY A 81 -7.04 19.03 6.06
N VAL A 82 -7.50 18.40 4.97
CA VAL A 82 -8.92 18.04 4.76
C VAL A 82 -9.18 16.64 5.32
N LYS A 83 -10.00 16.55 6.37
CA LYS A 83 -10.37 15.27 6.98
C LYS A 83 -11.37 14.50 6.11
N LEU A 84 -11.20 13.18 6.07
CA LEU A 84 -12.16 12.27 5.44
C LEU A 84 -13.48 12.27 6.22
N ASP A 85 -14.55 12.66 5.54
CA ASP A 85 -15.90 12.46 6.04
C ASP A 85 -16.30 10.99 5.81
N ARG A 86 -16.70 10.30 6.89
CA ARG A 86 -17.05 8.87 6.82
C ARG A 86 -18.33 8.58 6.04
N THR A 87 -19.18 9.58 5.86
CA THR A 87 -20.47 9.45 5.17
C THR A 87 -20.38 9.94 3.72
N HIS A 88 -19.72 11.07 3.49
CA HIS A 88 -19.69 11.75 2.18
C HIS A 88 -18.37 11.58 1.44
N GLY A 89 -17.32 11.05 2.11
CA GLY A 89 -15.98 10.92 1.53
C GLY A 89 -15.25 12.26 1.44
N TYR A 90 -14.34 12.36 0.47
CA TYR A 90 -13.61 13.61 0.20
C TYR A 90 -14.38 14.56 -0.73
N PRO A 91 -14.21 15.90 -0.58
CA PRO A 91 -14.69 16.87 -1.55
C PRO A 91 -14.19 16.60 -2.98
N LYS A 92 -14.95 17.05 -4.02
CA LYS A 92 -14.63 16.82 -5.44
C LYS A 92 -13.21 17.28 -5.78
N GLU A 93 -12.80 18.44 -5.28
CA GLU A 93 -11.48 19.07 -5.50
C GLU A 93 -10.34 18.17 -4.98
N LEU A 94 -10.51 17.58 -3.79
CA LEU A 94 -9.50 16.68 -3.23
C LEU A 94 -9.48 15.34 -3.98
N ARG A 95 -10.65 14.79 -4.35
CA ARG A 95 -10.73 13.57 -5.16
C ARG A 95 -10.03 13.72 -6.51
N ARG A 96 -10.06 14.92 -7.12
CA ARG A 96 -9.29 15.22 -8.33
C ARG A 96 -7.80 15.06 -8.10
N ARG A 97 -7.27 15.57 -6.98
CA ARG A 97 -5.84 15.53 -6.62
C ARG A 97 -5.38 14.18 -6.08
N LEU A 98 -6.32 13.29 -5.72
CA LEU A 98 -6.10 11.96 -5.18
C LEU A 98 -6.53 10.90 -6.19
N GLN A 99 -5.61 10.05 -6.63
CA GLN A 99 -5.92 8.97 -7.55
C GLN A 99 -5.38 7.64 -7.04
N MET A 100 -5.93 6.54 -7.58
CA MET A 100 -5.51 5.18 -7.20
C MET A 100 -5.16 4.36 -8.44
N ILE A 101 -4.01 3.69 -8.38
CA ILE A 101 -3.59 2.66 -9.33
C ILE A 101 -3.82 1.31 -8.66
N PHE A 102 -4.69 0.49 -9.24
CA PHE A 102 -5.10 -0.80 -8.69
C PHE A 102 -4.13 -1.92 -9.06
N GLN A 103 -4.16 -2.99 -8.28
CA GLN A 103 -3.31 -4.18 -8.41
C GLN A 103 -3.44 -4.87 -9.78
N ASP A 104 -4.66 -4.97 -10.32
CA ASP A 104 -4.92 -5.62 -11.59
C ASP A 104 -5.23 -4.57 -12.68
N PRO A 105 -4.29 -4.33 -13.61
CA PRO A 105 -4.51 -3.41 -14.71
C PRO A 105 -5.58 -3.91 -15.69
N TYR A 106 -5.88 -5.22 -15.75
CA TYR A 106 -6.96 -5.77 -16.56
C TYR A 106 -8.33 -5.41 -16.01
N ALA A 107 -8.53 -5.60 -14.71
CA ALA A 107 -9.80 -5.29 -14.06
C ALA A 107 -10.04 -3.78 -13.91
N SER A 108 -8.98 -2.98 -13.94
CA SER A 108 -9.08 -1.51 -13.74
C SER A 108 -9.44 -0.71 -15.00
N LEU A 109 -9.33 -1.31 -16.19
CA LEU A 109 -9.63 -0.68 -17.48
C LEU A 109 -10.86 -1.34 -18.11
N ASP A 110 -11.94 -0.57 -18.39
CA ASP A 110 -13.12 -1.14 -19.06
C ASP A 110 -12.73 -1.62 -20.47
N PRO A 111 -12.81 -2.94 -20.76
CA PRO A 111 -12.37 -3.50 -22.03
C PRO A 111 -13.20 -3.06 -23.24
N ARG A 112 -14.36 -2.44 -23.02
CA ARG A 112 -15.27 -1.94 -24.03
C ARG A 112 -14.96 -0.52 -24.46
N TRP A 113 -14.12 0.19 -23.67
CA TRP A 113 -13.75 1.58 -23.96
C TRP A 113 -12.40 1.65 -24.68
N ARG A 114 -12.24 2.65 -25.54
CA ARG A 114 -10.93 2.95 -26.13
C ARG A 114 -10.01 3.56 -25.09
N VAL A 115 -8.73 3.34 -25.23
CA VAL A 115 -7.69 3.86 -24.32
C VAL A 115 -7.79 5.38 -24.17
N GLY A 116 -8.09 6.10 -25.26
CA GLY A 116 -8.30 7.55 -25.21
C GLY A 116 -9.44 7.95 -24.28
N ASP A 117 -10.57 7.22 -24.32
CA ASP A 117 -11.73 7.49 -23.46
C ASP A 117 -11.44 7.14 -22.00
N ILE A 118 -10.71 6.04 -21.75
CA ILE A 118 -10.29 5.63 -20.40
C ILE A 118 -9.40 6.70 -19.77
N ILE A 119 -8.41 7.23 -20.50
CA ILE A 119 -7.53 8.29 -20.00
C ILE A 119 -8.30 9.62 -19.83
N ALA A 120 -9.28 9.89 -20.70
CA ALA A 120 -10.07 11.11 -20.64
C ALA A 120 -11.16 11.09 -19.54
N GLU A 121 -11.53 9.92 -19.03
CA GLU A 121 -12.58 9.77 -18.01
C GLU A 121 -12.40 10.71 -16.82
N PRO A 122 -11.23 10.76 -16.12
CA PRO A 122 -11.04 11.68 -15.01
C PRO A 122 -11.14 13.16 -15.43
N MET A 123 -10.68 13.51 -16.63
CA MET A 123 -10.81 14.89 -17.13
C MET A 123 -12.25 15.31 -17.29
N ARG A 124 -13.12 14.41 -17.77
CA ARG A 124 -14.57 14.64 -17.90
C ARG A 124 -15.25 14.68 -16.53
N ALA A 125 -14.90 13.76 -15.62
CA ALA A 125 -15.49 13.68 -14.27
C ALA A 125 -15.20 14.92 -13.42
N PHE A 126 -14.04 15.56 -13.64
CA PHE A 126 -13.59 16.73 -12.90
C PHE A 126 -13.65 18.05 -13.71
N ASP A 127 -14.25 18.04 -14.90
CA ASP A 127 -14.43 19.21 -15.76
C ASP A 127 -13.10 19.92 -16.10
N ILE A 128 -12.02 19.15 -16.35
CA ILE A 128 -10.67 19.70 -16.58
C ILE A 128 -10.50 20.20 -18.01
N ALA A 129 -11.07 19.49 -19.00
CA ALA A 129 -10.97 19.85 -20.40
C ALA A 129 -12.25 20.55 -20.88
N SER A 130 -12.11 21.76 -21.39
CA SER A 130 -13.26 22.59 -21.86
C SER A 130 -13.80 22.16 -23.23
N THR A 131 -12.99 21.45 -24.02
CA THR A 131 -13.35 21.01 -25.38
C THR A 131 -12.81 19.62 -25.67
N ARG A 132 -13.47 18.91 -26.60
CA ARG A 132 -13.00 17.58 -27.06
C ARG A 132 -11.61 17.63 -27.70
N SER A 133 -11.27 18.72 -28.38
CA SER A 133 -9.95 18.92 -28.96
C SER A 133 -8.85 19.05 -27.88
N ALA A 134 -9.12 19.82 -26.82
CA ALA A 134 -8.21 19.96 -25.70
C ALA A 134 -8.03 18.61 -24.96
N GLU A 135 -9.11 17.85 -24.77
CA GLU A 135 -9.08 16.50 -24.20
C GLU A 135 -8.19 15.56 -25.03
N GLN A 136 -8.40 15.50 -26.36
CA GLN A 136 -7.59 14.66 -27.25
C GLN A 136 -6.11 15.04 -27.24
N LYS A 137 -5.80 16.33 -27.22
CA LYS A 137 -4.43 16.83 -27.12
C LYS A 137 -3.79 16.36 -25.79
N ARG A 138 -4.50 16.54 -24.67
CA ARG A 138 -4.01 16.13 -23.36
C ARG A 138 -3.81 14.61 -23.25
N VAL A 139 -4.72 13.81 -23.82
CA VAL A 139 -4.56 12.33 -23.92
C VAL A 139 -3.28 11.97 -24.70
N ALA A 140 -3.04 12.61 -25.84
CA ALA A 140 -1.84 12.35 -26.64
C ALA A 140 -0.54 12.72 -25.89
N GLU A 141 -0.55 13.82 -25.12
CA GLU A 141 0.56 14.23 -24.24
C GLU A 141 0.81 13.21 -23.14
N LEU A 142 -0.24 12.74 -22.46
CA LEU A 142 -0.16 11.74 -21.39
C LEU A 142 0.35 10.39 -21.92
N LEU A 143 -0.10 9.95 -23.09
CA LEU A 143 0.41 8.74 -23.74
C LEU A 143 1.91 8.83 -24.01
N LYS A 144 2.37 9.95 -24.60
CA LYS A 144 3.82 10.19 -24.80
C LYS A 144 4.59 10.18 -23.48
N LEU A 145 4.03 10.79 -22.44
CA LEU A 145 4.65 10.89 -21.12
C LEU A 145 4.90 9.52 -20.50
N VAL A 146 4.00 8.55 -20.74
CA VAL A 146 4.18 7.17 -20.26
C VAL A 146 4.87 6.26 -21.29
N GLY A 147 5.45 6.82 -22.36
CA GLY A 147 6.19 6.09 -23.39
C GLY A 147 5.32 5.26 -24.33
N LEU A 148 4.09 5.72 -24.60
CA LEU A 148 3.20 5.12 -25.60
C LEU A 148 2.98 6.07 -26.78
N HIS A 149 2.76 5.48 -27.97
CA HIS A 149 2.44 6.26 -29.16
C HIS A 149 1.04 6.87 -29.04
N PRO A 150 0.77 8.12 -29.50
CA PRO A 150 -0.54 8.74 -29.44
C PRO A 150 -1.67 7.94 -30.10
N ASP A 151 -1.38 7.17 -31.16
CA ASP A 151 -2.37 6.30 -31.82
C ASP A 151 -2.91 5.19 -30.90
N ALA A 152 -2.24 4.91 -29.80
CA ALA A 152 -2.76 4.03 -28.75
C ALA A 152 -4.13 4.47 -28.25
N ALA A 153 -4.46 5.76 -28.32
CA ALA A 153 -5.77 6.30 -27.92
C ALA A 153 -6.94 5.64 -28.66
N ARG A 154 -6.73 5.16 -29.91
CA ARG A 154 -7.78 4.56 -30.74
C ARG A 154 -7.99 3.07 -30.49
N LYS A 155 -7.08 2.42 -29.78
CA LYS A 155 -7.06 0.99 -29.51
C LYS A 155 -7.84 0.64 -28.24
N PHE A 156 -8.13 -0.64 -28.06
CA PHE A 156 -8.77 -1.18 -26.86
C PHE A 156 -7.73 -1.80 -25.90
N PRO A 157 -8.03 -1.87 -24.59
CA PRO A 157 -7.09 -2.43 -23.60
C PRO A 157 -6.58 -3.84 -23.93
N HIS A 158 -7.38 -4.70 -24.51
CA HIS A 158 -6.99 -6.07 -24.85
C HIS A 158 -5.92 -6.15 -25.96
N GLU A 159 -5.67 -5.08 -26.71
CA GLU A 159 -4.61 -5.01 -27.74
C GLU A 159 -3.22 -4.69 -27.15
N PHE A 160 -3.11 -4.53 -25.83
CA PHE A 160 -1.87 -4.14 -25.15
C PHE A 160 -1.34 -5.22 -24.22
N SER A 161 0.00 -5.27 -24.05
CA SER A 161 0.65 -6.10 -23.04
C SER A 161 0.33 -5.60 -21.61
N GLY A 162 0.59 -6.43 -20.58
CA GLY A 162 0.39 -6.06 -19.19
C GLY A 162 1.11 -4.77 -18.80
N GLY A 163 2.38 -4.61 -19.20
CA GLY A 163 3.15 -3.40 -18.93
C GLY A 163 2.62 -2.16 -19.65
N GLN A 164 2.12 -2.32 -20.88
CA GLN A 164 1.47 -1.22 -21.60
C GLN A 164 0.15 -0.82 -20.96
N ARG A 165 -0.66 -1.77 -20.47
CA ARG A 165 -1.88 -1.46 -19.70
C ARG A 165 -1.57 -0.74 -18.40
N GLN A 166 -0.47 -1.12 -17.72
CA GLN A 166 -0.03 -0.41 -16.53
C GLN A 166 0.36 1.04 -16.84
N ARG A 167 1.02 1.29 -17.97
CA ARG A 167 1.31 2.66 -18.46
C ARG A 167 0.03 3.45 -18.74
N ILE A 168 -1.00 2.81 -19.29
CA ILE A 168 -2.32 3.42 -19.51
C ILE A 168 -2.98 3.77 -18.16
N ALA A 169 -2.93 2.88 -17.16
CA ALA A 169 -3.46 3.16 -15.82
C ALA A 169 -2.73 4.33 -15.14
N ILE A 170 -1.40 4.43 -15.30
CA ILE A 170 -0.62 5.57 -14.82
C ILE A 170 -1.04 6.85 -15.55
N ALA A 171 -1.19 6.82 -16.89
CA ALA A 171 -1.64 7.98 -17.68
C ALA A 171 -3.03 8.44 -17.22
N ARG A 172 -3.97 7.52 -16.95
CA ARG A 172 -5.29 7.83 -16.40
C ARG A 172 -5.19 8.53 -15.04
N ALA A 173 -4.36 8.03 -14.13
CA ALA A 173 -4.17 8.64 -12.82
C ALA A 173 -3.60 10.07 -12.91
N LEU A 174 -2.75 10.35 -13.91
CA LEU A 174 -2.19 11.68 -14.14
C LEU A 174 -3.17 12.65 -14.85
N ALA A 175 -4.22 12.13 -15.47
CA ALA A 175 -5.15 12.94 -16.27
C ALA A 175 -5.97 13.93 -15.43
N SER A 176 -6.11 13.70 -14.13
CA SER A 176 -6.79 14.59 -13.18
C SER A 176 -5.89 15.64 -12.53
N ASP A 177 -4.60 15.75 -12.95
CA ASP A 177 -3.57 16.54 -12.29
C ASP A 177 -3.36 16.11 -10.82
N ALA A 178 -3.29 14.80 -10.59
CA ALA A 178 -3.10 14.21 -9.26
C ALA A 178 -1.78 14.66 -8.62
N GLU A 179 -1.81 14.94 -7.32
CA GLU A 179 -0.64 15.22 -6.49
C GLU A 179 -0.30 14.04 -5.57
N PHE A 180 -1.32 13.27 -5.21
CA PHE A 180 -1.18 12.07 -4.39
C PHE A 180 -1.74 10.85 -5.11
N ILE A 181 -0.92 9.82 -5.27
CA ILE A 181 -1.30 8.58 -5.95
C ILE A 181 -1.09 7.40 -5.00
N ILE A 182 -2.16 6.65 -4.78
CA ILE A 182 -2.13 5.40 -4.04
C ILE A 182 -1.88 4.27 -5.03
N CYS A 183 -0.83 3.49 -4.82
CA CYS A 183 -0.41 2.40 -5.67
C CYS A 183 -0.59 1.07 -4.92
N ASP A 184 -1.67 0.34 -5.21
CA ASP A 184 -1.92 -0.97 -4.58
C ASP A 184 -1.31 -2.08 -5.46
N GLU A 185 -0.12 -2.54 -5.09
CA GLU A 185 0.68 -3.56 -5.80
C GLU A 185 0.83 -3.31 -7.32
N PRO A 186 1.25 -2.13 -7.76
CA PRO A 186 1.13 -1.69 -9.16
C PRO A 186 1.96 -2.50 -10.16
N THR A 187 2.79 -3.41 -9.72
CA THR A 187 3.69 -4.20 -10.58
C THR A 187 3.64 -5.70 -10.31
N SER A 188 2.74 -6.18 -9.44
CA SER A 188 2.71 -7.58 -9.00
C SER A 188 2.38 -8.59 -10.14
N ALA A 189 1.64 -8.15 -11.16
CA ALA A 189 1.24 -8.96 -12.31
C ALA A 189 2.19 -8.84 -13.52
N LEU A 190 3.38 -8.23 -13.35
CA LEU A 190 4.31 -7.93 -14.44
C LEU A 190 5.62 -8.72 -14.31
N ASP A 191 6.23 -9.05 -15.45
CA ASP A 191 7.57 -9.63 -15.52
C ASP A 191 8.61 -8.69 -14.92
N VAL A 192 9.69 -9.23 -14.35
CA VAL A 192 10.73 -8.48 -13.63
C VAL A 192 11.31 -7.33 -14.46
N SER A 193 11.58 -7.54 -15.76
CA SER A 193 12.11 -6.51 -16.64
C SER A 193 11.12 -5.37 -16.90
N VAL A 194 9.86 -5.70 -17.09
CA VAL A 194 8.75 -4.73 -17.27
C VAL A 194 8.47 -4.00 -15.98
N GLN A 195 8.52 -4.71 -14.84
CA GLN A 195 8.39 -4.13 -13.51
C GLN A 195 9.42 -3.01 -13.29
N ALA A 196 10.70 -3.26 -13.59
CA ALA A 196 11.75 -2.24 -13.45
C ALA A 196 11.48 -0.99 -14.30
N GLN A 197 10.99 -1.17 -15.54
CA GLN A 197 10.64 -0.04 -16.42
C GLN A 197 9.48 0.79 -15.86
N ILE A 198 8.45 0.15 -15.29
CA ILE A 198 7.31 0.85 -14.68
C ILE A 198 7.75 1.62 -13.43
N LEU A 199 8.60 1.03 -12.59
CA LEU A 199 9.11 1.69 -11.38
C LEU A 199 9.98 2.92 -11.72
N ASN A 200 10.85 2.80 -12.72
CA ASN A 200 11.65 3.93 -13.21
C ASN A 200 10.75 5.05 -13.74
N LEU A 201 9.76 4.71 -14.57
CA LEU A 201 8.77 5.67 -15.04
C LEU A 201 8.06 6.39 -13.88
N MET A 202 7.59 5.65 -12.86
CA MET A 202 6.94 6.24 -11.70
C MET A 202 7.85 7.20 -10.93
N LYS A 203 9.15 6.87 -10.81
CA LYS A 203 10.15 7.70 -10.17
C LYS A 203 10.45 8.99 -10.96
N GLU A 204 10.56 8.89 -12.28
CA GLU A 204 10.71 10.03 -13.19
C GLU A 204 9.47 10.97 -13.08
N LEU A 205 8.27 10.41 -13.06
CA LEU A 205 7.03 11.16 -12.90
C LEU A 205 6.97 11.84 -11.53
N GLN A 206 7.40 11.16 -10.46
CA GLN A 206 7.49 11.73 -9.12
C GLN A 206 8.40 12.97 -9.10
N GLN A 207 9.60 12.84 -9.66
CA GLN A 207 10.56 13.94 -9.71
C GLN A 207 10.04 15.11 -10.56
N LYS A 208 9.42 14.80 -11.70
CA LYS A 208 8.94 15.80 -12.65
C LYS A 208 7.74 16.60 -12.14
N PHE A 209 6.81 15.96 -11.43
CA PHE A 209 5.55 16.55 -11.01
C PHE A 209 5.43 16.74 -9.48
N GLY A 210 6.44 16.36 -8.70
CA GLY A 210 6.39 16.42 -7.25
C GLY A 210 5.36 15.48 -6.63
N LEU A 211 5.10 14.32 -7.26
CA LEU A 211 4.06 13.39 -6.83
C LEU A 211 4.38 12.78 -5.46
N THR A 212 3.36 12.58 -4.67
CA THR A 212 3.43 11.84 -3.41
C THR A 212 2.82 10.46 -3.62
N TYR A 213 3.47 9.42 -3.08
CA TYR A 213 2.97 8.05 -3.21
C TYR A 213 2.68 7.39 -1.86
N LEU A 214 1.53 6.73 -1.75
CA LEU A 214 1.33 5.61 -0.84
C LEU A 214 1.50 4.33 -1.65
N PHE A 215 2.58 3.61 -1.41
CA PHE A 215 2.99 2.48 -2.24
C PHE A 215 2.85 1.16 -1.48
N ILE A 216 1.96 0.29 -1.92
CA ILE A 216 1.75 -1.03 -1.32
C ILE A 216 2.48 -2.08 -2.13
N SER A 217 3.28 -2.89 -1.46
CA SER A 217 3.97 -4.01 -2.08
C SER A 217 4.32 -5.08 -1.05
N HIS A 218 4.34 -6.33 -1.49
CA HIS A 218 4.95 -7.43 -0.74
C HIS A 218 6.38 -7.71 -1.21
N ASN A 219 6.83 -7.09 -2.31
CA ASN A 219 8.19 -7.23 -2.86
C ASN A 219 9.11 -6.15 -2.32
N LEU A 220 9.98 -6.52 -1.37
CA LEU A 220 10.90 -5.59 -0.72
C LEU A 220 12.00 -5.03 -1.64
N ALA A 221 12.35 -5.71 -2.74
CA ALA A 221 13.27 -5.16 -3.73
C ALA A 221 12.65 -3.96 -4.46
N VAL A 222 11.35 -4.04 -4.78
CA VAL A 222 10.57 -2.92 -5.33
C VAL A 222 10.50 -1.75 -4.34
N VAL A 223 10.22 -2.07 -3.08
CA VAL A 223 10.15 -1.07 -2.01
C VAL A 223 11.47 -0.36 -1.81
N ARG A 224 12.60 -1.08 -1.84
CA ARG A 224 13.95 -0.50 -1.75
C ARG A 224 14.23 0.51 -2.86
N HIS A 225 13.67 0.28 -4.05
CA HIS A 225 13.82 1.19 -5.17
C HIS A 225 12.97 2.46 -5.05
N MET A 226 11.74 2.34 -4.50
CA MET A 226 10.75 3.41 -4.52
C MET A 226 10.63 4.22 -3.22
N ALA A 227 10.82 3.59 -2.06
CA ALA A 227 10.44 4.15 -0.78
C ALA A 227 11.40 5.20 -0.24
N THR A 228 10.84 6.28 0.32
CA THR A 228 11.53 7.23 1.20
C THR A 228 11.41 6.77 2.65
N SER A 229 10.23 6.27 3.01
CA SER A 229 9.92 5.70 4.34
C SER A 229 9.07 4.44 4.19
N ILE A 230 9.14 3.56 5.19
CA ILE A 230 8.47 2.26 5.17
C ILE A 230 7.68 2.07 6.46
N GLY A 231 6.49 1.50 6.33
CA GLY A 231 5.72 0.92 7.41
C GLY A 231 5.54 -0.58 7.19
N VAL A 232 5.90 -1.40 8.18
CA VAL A 232 5.75 -2.85 8.14
C VAL A 232 4.49 -3.25 8.87
N MET A 233 3.55 -3.88 8.17
CA MET A 233 2.28 -4.35 8.73
C MET A 233 2.27 -5.84 9.00
N HIS A 234 1.74 -6.22 10.17
CA HIS A 234 1.44 -7.60 10.55
C HIS A 234 0.07 -7.66 11.24
N LEU A 235 -0.84 -8.50 10.74
CA LEU A 235 -2.19 -8.69 11.29
C LEU A 235 -2.92 -7.38 11.67
N GLY A 236 -2.97 -6.45 10.72
CA GLY A 236 -3.69 -5.18 10.86
C GLY A 236 -2.97 -4.08 11.64
N ARG A 237 -1.74 -4.30 12.12
CA ARG A 237 -0.97 -3.34 12.92
C ARG A 237 0.36 -2.99 12.29
N LEU A 238 0.86 -1.77 12.52
CA LEU A 238 2.24 -1.42 12.22
C LEU A 238 3.15 -1.96 13.32
N VAL A 239 4.12 -2.80 12.92
CA VAL A 239 5.10 -3.36 13.85
C VAL A 239 6.42 -2.59 13.84
N GLU A 240 6.76 -1.98 12.72
CA GLU A 240 7.91 -1.11 12.58
C GLU A 240 7.66 -0.07 11.49
N GLN A 241 8.12 1.18 11.68
CA GLN A 241 8.13 2.22 10.67
C GLN A 241 9.33 3.14 10.83
N GLY A 242 9.83 3.65 9.70
CA GLY A 242 10.98 4.54 9.70
C GLY A 242 11.49 4.87 8.30
N PRO A 243 12.61 5.63 8.20
CA PRO A 243 13.29 5.89 6.94
C PRO A 243 13.68 4.59 6.22
N ALA A 244 13.49 4.54 4.90
CA ALA A 244 13.74 3.31 4.13
C ALA A 244 15.18 2.80 4.27
N GLU A 245 16.17 3.71 4.25
CA GLU A 245 17.58 3.35 4.40
C GLU A 245 17.87 2.66 5.73
N GLU A 246 17.33 3.17 6.84
CA GLU A 246 17.48 2.58 8.17
C GLU A 246 16.79 1.22 8.25
N MET A 247 15.58 1.13 7.71
CA MET A 247 14.79 -0.10 7.72
C MET A 247 15.45 -1.25 6.96
N PHE A 248 16.17 -0.96 5.86
CA PHE A 248 16.91 -1.97 5.10
C PHE A 248 18.27 -2.32 5.71
N ASN A 249 18.96 -1.37 6.34
CA ASN A 249 20.32 -1.56 6.85
C ASN A 249 20.34 -2.02 8.31
N ALA A 250 19.36 -1.60 9.10
CA ALA A 250 19.32 -1.84 10.55
C ALA A 250 17.88 -2.09 11.06
N PRO A 251 17.15 -3.08 10.51
CA PRO A 251 15.81 -3.42 10.97
C PRO A 251 15.82 -3.86 12.42
N ARG A 252 14.89 -3.36 13.23
CA ARG A 252 14.86 -3.61 14.68
C ARG A 252 13.85 -4.68 15.06
N HIS A 253 12.65 -4.64 14.48
CA HIS A 253 11.60 -5.62 14.81
C HIS A 253 11.93 -7.00 14.23
N PRO A 254 11.80 -8.10 15.00
CA PRO A 254 12.09 -9.45 14.52
C PRO A 254 11.37 -9.85 13.24
N TYR A 255 10.10 -9.45 13.08
CA TYR A 255 9.33 -9.70 11.85
C TYR A 255 9.93 -9.00 10.62
N THR A 256 10.31 -7.73 10.76
CA THR A 256 10.96 -6.96 9.67
C THR A 256 12.25 -7.63 9.22
N ARG A 257 13.04 -8.11 10.16
CA ARG A 257 14.30 -8.82 9.89
C ARG A 257 14.08 -10.12 9.13
N LEU A 258 13.10 -10.92 9.56
CA LEU A 258 12.73 -12.17 8.88
C LEU A 258 12.16 -11.90 7.48
N LEU A 259 11.37 -10.84 7.30
CA LEU A 259 10.90 -10.44 5.97
C LEU A 259 12.06 -10.08 5.04
N LEU A 260 13.04 -9.33 5.52
CA LEU A 260 14.21 -8.94 4.72
C LEU A 260 15.12 -10.13 4.40
N GLU A 261 15.27 -11.10 5.32
CA GLU A 261 16.05 -12.33 5.08
C GLU A 261 15.38 -13.26 4.04
N SER A 262 14.06 -13.14 3.83
CA SER A 262 13.34 -13.91 2.81
C SER A 262 13.53 -13.38 1.39
N VAL A 263 14.05 -12.15 1.22
CA VAL A 263 14.29 -11.55 -0.10
C VAL A 263 15.52 -12.18 -0.74
N PRO A 264 15.48 -12.60 -2.01
CA PRO A 264 16.64 -13.06 -2.74
C PRO A 264 17.74 -11.98 -2.78
N ASP A 265 18.91 -12.29 -2.22
CA ASP A 265 20.07 -11.41 -2.33
C ASP A 265 20.66 -11.53 -3.74
N LEU A 266 20.49 -10.50 -4.55
CA LEU A 266 21.07 -10.42 -5.89
C LEU A 266 22.60 -10.34 -5.86
N ALA A 267 23.18 -9.93 -4.73
CA ALA A 267 24.62 -9.86 -4.52
C ALA A 267 25.29 -11.22 -4.26
N MET A 268 24.51 -12.33 -4.25
CA MET A 268 25.03 -13.68 -4.05
C MET A 268 25.94 -13.83 -2.80
N SER A 269 25.63 -13.16 -1.70
CA SER A 269 26.45 -13.11 -0.48
C SER A 269 26.64 -14.48 0.20
N GLY A 270 26.04 -15.56 -0.32
CA GLY A 270 26.15 -16.92 0.24
C GLY A 270 25.48 -17.11 1.61
N ARG A 271 24.71 -16.11 2.09
CA ARG A 271 24.01 -16.24 3.38
C ARG A 271 22.89 -17.27 3.26
N PRO A 272 22.78 -18.22 4.22
CA PRO A 272 21.70 -19.19 4.22
C PRO A 272 20.36 -18.45 4.37
N ARG A 273 19.42 -18.71 3.47
CA ARG A 273 18.07 -18.18 3.54
C ARG A 273 17.33 -18.82 4.70
N ARG A 274 16.74 -18.00 5.57
CA ARG A 274 15.79 -18.49 6.56
C ARG A 274 14.38 -18.28 6.04
N ALA A 275 13.69 -19.38 5.78
CA ALA A 275 12.25 -19.32 5.58
C ALA A 275 11.60 -18.94 6.92
N MET A 276 10.66 -18.01 6.88
CA MET A 276 9.88 -17.66 8.06
C MET A 276 9.08 -18.89 8.49
N GLN A 277 9.38 -19.42 9.68
CA GLN A 277 8.73 -20.63 10.20
C GLN A 277 7.35 -20.30 10.79
N GLY A 278 6.45 -21.27 10.76
CA GLY A 278 5.10 -21.19 11.33
C GLY A 278 4.07 -20.57 10.36
N GLU A 279 2.82 -20.95 10.57
CA GLU A 279 1.67 -20.44 9.80
C GLU A 279 1.33 -19.01 10.22
N ILE A 280 0.78 -18.24 9.28
CA ILE A 280 0.24 -16.91 9.57
C ILE A 280 -1.00 -17.11 10.45
N PRO A 281 -1.06 -16.53 11.65
CA PRO A 281 -2.22 -16.66 12.51
C PRO A 281 -3.49 -16.13 11.84
N SER A 282 -4.63 -16.74 12.16
CA SER A 282 -5.92 -16.33 11.60
C SER A 282 -6.28 -14.90 12.05
N PRO A 283 -6.65 -14.00 11.14
CA PRO A 283 -7.11 -12.67 11.49
C PRO A 283 -8.48 -12.67 12.20
N ILE A 284 -9.20 -13.80 12.17
CA ILE A 284 -10.48 -13.99 12.91
C ILE A 284 -10.21 -14.23 14.40
N HIS A 285 -9.13 -14.96 14.70
CA HIS A 285 -8.69 -15.28 16.05
C HIS A 285 -7.22 -14.87 16.22
N PRO A 286 -6.94 -13.55 16.28
CA PRO A 286 -5.58 -13.07 16.42
C PRO A 286 -5.00 -13.51 17.77
N PRO A 287 -3.70 -13.80 17.84
CA PRO A 287 -3.02 -14.10 19.09
C PRO A 287 -3.20 -12.98 20.12
N SER A 288 -3.30 -13.31 21.40
CA SER A 288 -3.28 -12.34 22.51
C SER A 288 -1.90 -11.68 22.60
N GLY A 289 -1.83 -10.45 23.10
CA GLY A 289 -0.60 -9.69 23.22
C GLY A 289 0.04 -9.37 21.87
N CYS A 290 1.36 -9.48 21.75
CA CYS A 290 2.07 -9.23 20.50
C CYS A 290 1.61 -10.18 19.39
N ALA A 291 1.02 -9.64 18.33
CA ALA A 291 0.47 -10.46 17.24
C ALA A 291 1.52 -11.36 16.55
N PHE A 292 2.80 -11.02 16.64
CA PHE A 292 3.89 -11.79 16.07
C PHE A 292 4.47 -12.85 17.03
N HIS A 293 4.05 -12.89 18.32
CA HIS A 293 4.64 -13.78 19.32
C HIS A 293 4.72 -15.28 18.93
N PRO A 294 3.75 -15.88 18.19
CA PRO A 294 3.82 -17.31 17.84
C PRO A 294 4.97 -17.66 16.90
N ARG A 295 5.50 -16.66 16.17
CA ARG A 295 6.56 -16.82 15.15
C ARG A 295 7.83 -16.07 15.54
N CYS A 296 7.85 -15.43 16.73
CA CYS A 296 8.95 -14.59 17.17
C CYS A 296 10.06 -15.43 17.83
N PRO A 297 11.31 -15.39 17.33
CA PRO A 297 12.41 -16.13 17.95
C PRO A 297 12.88 -15.53 19.28
N PHE A 298 12.38 -14.33 19.65
CA PHE A 298 12.71 -13.63 20.90
C PHE A 298 11.51 -13.53 21.85
N VAL A 299 10.50 -14.39 21.67
CA VAL A 299 9.27 -14.39 22.46
C VAL A 299 9.56 -14.65 23.95
N ASP A 300 8.85 -13.92 24.83
CA ASP A 300 8.80 -14.16 26.26
C ASP A 300 7.35 -14.24 26.79
N ALA A 301 7.18 -14.39 28.11
CA ALA A 301 5.89 -14.49 28.74
C ALA A 301 5.02 -13.21 28.53
N ARG A 302 5.64 -12.04 28.59
CA ARG A 302 4.96 -10.74 28.38
C ARG A 302 4.40 -10.60 26.97
N CYS A 303 5.15 -11.06 25.96
CA CYS A 303 4.71 -11.03 24.55
C CYS A 303 3.40 -11.79 24.31
N ARG A 304 3.06 -12.78 25.18
CA ARG A 304 1.86 -13.61 25.03
C ARG A 304 0.59 -12.95 25.58
N VAL A 305 0.74 -11.96 26.45
CA VAL A 305 -0.40 -11.38 27.22
C VAL A 305 -0.56 -9.87 27.01
N GLU A 306 0.51 -9.16 26.65
CA GLU A 306 0.51 -7.71 26.52
C GLU A 306 0.84 -7.28 25.09
N ASP A 307 0.10 -6.31 24.56
CA ASP A 307 0.43 -5.63 23.31
C ASP A 307 1.67 -4.73 23.51
N PRO A 308 2.68 -4.82 22.65
CA PRO A 308 3.85 -3.97 22.77
C PRO A 308 3.51 -2.51 22.42
N PRO A 309 3.95 -1.54 23.24
CA PRO A 309 3.85 -0.13 22.87
C PRO A 309 4.78 0.19 21.69
N ALA A 310 4.36 1.09 20.82
CA ALA A 310 5.23 1.63 19.78
C ALA A 310 6.19 2.65 20.41
N VAL A 311 7.49 2.34 20.42
CA VAL A 311 8.56 3.22 20.90
C VAL A 311 9.53 3.44 19.74
N ASP A 312 9.80 4.69 19.41
CA ASP A 312 10.68 5.09 18.30
C ASP A 312 10.36 4.38 16.98
N GLY A 313 9.06 4.22 16.68
CA GLY A 313 8.57 3.58 15.46
C GLY A 313 8.61 2.05 15.47
N VAL A 314 8.87 1.38 16.61
CA VAL A 314 8.91 -0.08 16.73
C VAL A 314 7.97 -0.58 17.84
N ALA A 315 7.06 -1.47 17.51
CA ALA A 315 6.14 -2.10 18.46
C ALA A 315 6.69 -3.47 18.90
N CYS A 316 7.67 -3.49 19.81
CA CYS A 316 8.31 -4.71 20.29
C CYS A 316 8.82 -4.56 21.72
N HIS A 317 8.38 -5.43 22.65
CA HIS A 317 8.87 -5.45 24.04
C HIS A 317 10.38 -5.63 24.12
N ALA A 318 10.93 -6.61 23.38
CA ALA A 318 12.36 -6.92 23.42
C ALA A 318 13.24 -5.77 22.93
N VAL A 319 12.75 -4.96 21.96
CA VAL A 319 13.45 -3.74 21.51
C VAL A 319 13.33 -2.63 22.54
N ALA A 320 12.13 -2.39 23.07
CA ALA A 320 11.87 -1.35 24.07
C ALA A 320 12.66 -1.57 25.37
N GLU A 321 12.89 -2.83 25.74
CA GLU A 321 13.67 -3.24 26.93
C GLU A 321 15.18 -3.36 26.65
N GLY A 322 15.64 -3.10 25.42
CA GLY A 322 17.05 -3.22 25.05
C GLY A 322 17.59 -4.66 25.00
N ARG A 323 16.73 -5.69 25.06
CA ARG A 323 17.13 -7.11 24.98
C ARG A 323 17.64 -7.49 23.60
N ILE A 324 17.14 -6.83 22.56
CA ILE A 324 17.60 -7.00 21.18
C ILE A 324 17.81 -5.63 20.52
N SER A 325 18.75 -5.62 19.59
CA SER A 325 19.05 -4.47 18.74
C SER A 325 19.12 -4.93 17.28
N ALA A 326 19.26 -3.99 16.34
CA ALA A 326 19.46 -4.33 14.92
C ALA A 326 20.67 -5.26 14.67
N LYS A 327 21.68 -5.26 15.57
CA LYS A 327 22.88 -6.09 15.49
C LYS A 327 22.75 -7.44 16.19
N THR A 328 21.71 -7.67 16.99
CA THR A 328 21.51 -8.96 17.69
C THR A 328 21.24 -10.05 16.64
N PRO A 329 22.01 -11.14 16.56
CA PRO A 329 21.75 -12.19 15.58
C PRO A 329 20.38 -12.85 15.83
N LEU A 330 19.69 -13.22 14.75
CA LEU A 330 18.51 -14.07 14.89
C LEU A 330 18.95 -15.45 15.38
N PRO A 331 18.30 -16.05 16.39
CA PRO A 331 18.61 -17.42 16.82
C PRO A 331 18.49 -18.40 15.66
N ALA A 332 19.29 -19.50 15.74
CA ALA A 332 19.34 -20.51 14.68
C ALA A 332 18.00 -21.25 14.49
#